data_9cb7a336459d73aab6a69159fa91dc8b
#
_entry.id   9cb7a336459d73aab6a69159fa91dc8b
#
_cell.length_a   1.000
_cell.length_b   1.000
_cell.length_c   1.000
_cell.angle_alpha   90.00
_cell.angle_beta   90.00
_cell.angle_gamma   90.00
#
_symmetry.space_group_name_H-M   'P 1'
#
loop_
_entity.id
_entity.type
_entity.pdbx_description
1 polymer ?
#
loop_
_entity_poly.entity_id
_entity_poly.type
_entity_poly.pdbx_seq_one_letter_code
_entity_poly.pdbx_strand_id
1 'polypeptide(L)'
;MNDTVIDKIYFNFVSMDHRDGGEWMQSHRGYDNMMYSLLEKHPETPWVRLHTGESFYVDNLKFDVLCSHEDVFPRDNSNYNDSSVVLMMTAENTKVLFPGDAGHEESYILEARYPEYLKADIVQQAHHGHFGTTENFYRLVDASIALFPVTQIKFDEELHNYRANEVSIEIADAYYIASNGTVEIPL
;
A
#
# COMPACT_ATOMS: atom_id res chain seq x y z
N MET A 1 18.79 -9.57 23.43
CA MET A 1 17.90 -9.10 22.36
C MET A 1 16.62 -8.73 23.03
N ASN A 2 16.10 -7.54 22.80
CA ASN A 2 14.76 -7.22 23.30
C ASN A 2 13.80 -8.02 22.44
N ASP A 3 13.08 -8.96 23.03
CA ASP A 3 12.04 -9.70 22.34
C ASP A 3 10.93 -8.69 22.03
N THR A 4 10.73 -8.40 20.74
CA THR A 4 9.63 -7.54 20.32
C THR A 4 8.33 -8.28 20.58
N VAL A 5 7.46 -7.68 21.35
CA VAL A 5 6.10 -8.20 21.55
C VAL A 5 5.26 -7.79 20.35
N ILE A 6 4.62 -8.77 19.72
CA ILE A 6 3.69 -8.56 18.61
C ILE A 6 2.30 -8.93 19.11
N ASP A 7 1.46 -7.94 19.32
CA ASP A 7 0.11 -8.16 19.85
C ASP A 7 -0.84 -8.78 18.83
N LYS A 8 -0.67 -8.44 17.53
CA LYS A 8 -1.53 -8.91 16.46
C LYS A 8 -0.83 -8.76 15.10
N ILE A 9 -1.12 -9.68 14.19
CA ILE A 9 -0.65 -9.62 12.81
C ILE A 9 -1.88 -9.49 11.90
N TYR A 10 -1.96 -8.39 11.19
CA TYR A 10 -2.95 -8.18 10.13
C TYR A 10 -2.36 -8.59 8.79
N PHE A 11 -3.14 -9.30 7.99
CA PHE A 11 -2.66 -9.79 6.69
C PHE A 11 -3.80 -9.95 5.70
N ASN A 12 -3.47 -9.92 4.42
CA ASN A 12 -4.31 -10.47 3.36
C ASN A 12 -3.40 -10.94 2.21
N PHE A 13 -3.14 -12.24 2.16
CA PHE A 13 -2.23 -12.85 1.21
C PHE A 13 -3.00 -13.68 0.20
N VAL A 14 -2.56 -13.64 -1.04
CA VAL A 14 -3.05 -14.51 -2.10
C VAL A 14 -2.87 -15.96 -1.69
N SER A 15 -3.90 -16.79 -1.86
CA SER A 15 -3.84 -18.19 -1.50
C SER A 15 -2.79 -18.94 -2.33
N MET A 16 -2.27 -20.04 -1.78
CA MET A 16 -1.29 -20.89 -2.48
C MET A 16 -1.84 -21.42 -3.81
N ASP A 17 -3.16 -21.61 -3.91
CA ASP A 17 -3.82 -22.12 -5.12
C ASP A 17 -3.73 -21.16 -6.31
N HIS A 18 -3.48 -19.87 -6.05
CA HIS A 18 -3.31 -18.84 -7.08
C HIS A 18 -1.84 -18.51 -7.36
N ARG A 19 -0.92 -19.30 -6.80
CA ARG A 19 0.51 -19.07 -6.90
C ARG A 19 1.18 -20.01 -7.89
N ASP A 20 0.49 -20.50 -8.89
CA ASP A 20 1.03 -21.45 -9.82
C ASP A 20 1.84 -20.78 -10.93
N GLY A 21 3.11 -21.01 -10.86
CA GLY A 21 4.04 -20.89 -11.97
C GLY A 21 4.55 -19.48 -12.31
N GLY A 22 5.75 -19.40 -12.79
CA GLY A 22 6.38 -18.20 -13.29
C GLY A 22 7.32 -17.50 -12.30
N GLU A 23 7.57 -16.25 -12.53
CA GLU A 23 8.48 -15.39 -11.74
C GLU A 23 8.09 -15.30 -10.26
N TRP A 24 6.85 -15.53 -9.94
CA TRP A 24 6.31 -15.58 -8.59
C TRP A 24 6.99 -16.61 -7.70
N MET A 25 7.27 -17.78 -8.19
CA MET A 25 7.89 -18.84 -7.41
C MET A 25 9.27 -18.46 -6.85
N GLN A 26 9.99 -17.55 -7.49
CA GLN A 26 11.33 -17.15 -7.02
C GLN A 26 11.27 -16.12 -5.89
N SER A 27 10.31 -15.23 -5.90
CA SER A 27 10.14 -14.22 -4.84
C SER A 27 9.43 -14.77 -3.60
N HIS A 28 8.70 -15.88 -3.70
CA HIS A 28 7.96 -16.49 -2.58
C HIS A 28 8.79 -17.04 -1.46
N ARG A 29 10.00 -17.50 -1.75
CA ARG A 29 10.85 -18.11 -0.69
C ARG A 29 11.12 -17.15 0.45
N GLY A 30 11.28 -15.86 0.16
CA GLY A 30 11.45 -14.83 1.20
C GLY A 30 10.20 -14.67 2.04
N TYR A 31 9.05 -14.66 1.38
CA TYR A 31 7.74 -14.52 1.99
C TYR A 31 7.39 -15.72 2.88
N ASP A 32 7.46 -16.92 2.35
CA ASP A 32 7.18 -18.14 3.11
C ASP A 32 8.12 -18.26 4.32
N ASN A 33 9.41 -17.95 4.16
CA ASN A 33 10.37 -17.93 5.25
C ASN A 33 10.01 -16.90 6.33
N MET A 34 9.54 -15.71 5.94
CA MET A 34 9.05 -14.69 6.88
C MET A 34 7.84 -15.21 7.66
N MET A 35 6.86 -15.79 6.96
CA MET A 35 5.65 -16.35 7.56
C MET A 35 5.96 -17.46 8.55
N TYR A 36 6.79 -18.43 8.15
CA TYR A 36 7.23 -19.51 9.04
C TYR A 36 7.98 -18.98 10.24
N SER A 37 8.87 -18.00 10.04
CA SER A 37 9.62 -17.39 11.13
C SER A 37 8.72 -16.65 12.13
N LEU A 38 7.68 -15.97 11.66
CA LEU A 38 6.70 -15.31 12.54
C LEU A 38 5.87 -16.33 13.32
N LEU A 39 5.38 -17.38 12.66
CA LEU A 39 4.63 -18.45 13.31
C LEU A 39 5.47 -19.20 14.36
N GLU A 40 6.74 -19.44 14.07
CA GLU A 40 7.66 -20.13 14.99
C GLU A 40 8.00 -19.27 16.21
N LYS A 41 8.29 -17.99 16.01
CA LYS A 41 8.71 -17.07 17.07
C LYS A 41 7.56 -16.48 17.88
N HIS A 42 6.39 -16.36 17.27
CA HIS A 42 5.21 -15.76 17.86
C HIS A 42 3.97 -16.65 17.69
N PRO A 43 3.99 -17.90 18.21
CA PRO A 43 2.94 -18.89 17.97
C PRO A 43 1.59 -18.49 18.60
N GLU A 44 1.63 -17.67 19.63
CA GLU A 44 0.42 -17.23 20.35
C GLU A 44 -0.14 -15.91 19.80
N THR A 45 0.55 -15.26 18.85
CA THR A 45 0.09 -13.99 18.29
C THR A 45 -1.10 -14.22 17.35
N PRO A 46 -2.25 -13.56 17.58
CA PRO A 46 -3.40 -13.68 16.71
C PRO A 46 -3.12 -13.16 15.29
N TRP A 47 -3.53 -13.94 14.30
CA TRP A 47 -3.50 -13.55 12.90
C TRP A 47 -4.90 -13.18 12.44
N VAL A 48 -5.07 -11.98 11.92
CA VAL A 48 -6.35 -11.44 11.45
C VAL A 48 -6.25 -11.16 9.96
N ARG A 49 -7.03 -11.89 9.17
CA ARG A 49 -7.14 -11.61 7.73
C ARG A 49 -7.99 -10.36 7.54
N LEU A 50 -7.49 -9.45 6.70
CA LEU A 50 -8.20 -8.24 6.30
C LEU A 50 -8.99 -8.50 5.02
N HIS A 51 -10.22 -8.00 4.98
CA HIS A 51 -11.06 -8.04 3.78
C HIS A 51 -11.47 -6.64 3.36
N THR A 52 -11.66 -6.45 2.06
CA THR A 52 -12.13 -5.17 1.52
C THR A 52 -13.46 -4.77 2.13
N GLY A 53 -13.56 -3.52 2.55
CA GLY A 53 -14.74 -2.97 3.24
C GLY A 53 -14.71 -3.12 4.76
N GLU A 54 -13.72 -3.82 5.31
CA GLU A 54 -13.54 -3.90 6.76
C GLU A 54 -12.77 -2.69 7.30
N SER A 55 -12.92 -2.48 8.61
CA SER A 55 -12.14 -1.48 9.36
C SER A 55 -11.54 -2.12 10.61
N PHE A 56 -10.35 -1.66 10.97
CA PHE A 56 -9.74 -2.01 12.25
C PHE A 56 -9.14 -0.77 12.90
N TYR A 57 -8.78 -0.90 14.18
CA TYR A 57 -8.22 0.18 14.97
C TYR A 57 -6.88 -0.22 15.57
N VAL A 58 -5.95 0.72 15.56
CA VAL A 58 -4.71 0.66 16.31
C VAL A 58 -4.69 1.91 17.19
N ASP A 59 -4.87 1.76 18.47
CA ASP A 59 -5.13 2.85 19.41
C ASP A 59 -6.30 3.74 18.94
N ASN A 60 -6.05 5.02 18.70
CA ASN A 60 -7.03 5.98 18.20
C ASN A 60 -7.03 6.13 16.66
N LEU A 61 -6.22 5.36 15.96
CA LEU A 61 -6.15 5.38 14.51
C LEU A 61 -7.15 4.37 13.93
N LYS A 62 -7.99 4.83 13.01
CA LYS A 62 -8.88 3.97 12.23
C LYS A 62 -8.23 3.64 10.90
N PHE A 63 -8.28 2.38 10.50
CA PHE A 63 -7.85 1.91 9.19
C PHE A 63 -9.03 1.28 8.47
N ASP A 64 -9.33 1.77 7.26
CA ASP A 64 -10.33 1.20 6.36
C ASP A 64 -9.60 0.46 5.22
N VAL A 65 -9.98 -0.79 4.97
CA VAL A 65 -9.46 -1.59 3.86
C VAL A 65 -10.26 -1.26 2.60
N LEU A 66 -9.66 -0.52 1.67
CA LEU A 66 -10.33 -0.06 0.45
C LEU A 66 -10.24 -1.08 -0.69
N CYS A 67 -9.14 -1.81 -0.77
CA CYS A 67 -8.91 -2.83 -1.77
C CYS A 67 -7.99 -3.92 -1.21
N SER A 68 -8.13 -5.11 -1.71
CA SER A 68 -7.25 -6.24 -1.43
C SER A 68 -7.21 -7.19 -2.63
N HIS A 69 -6.34 -8.21 -2.60
CA HIS A 69 -6.24 -9.17 -3.69
C HIS A 69 -7.58 -9.80 -4.10
N GLU A 70 -8.55 -9.88 -3.20
CA GLU A 70 -9.87 -10.46 -3.44
C GLU A 70 -10.69 -9.69 -4.49
N ASP A 71 -10.39 -8.42 -4.69
CA ASP A 71 -11.05 -7.57 -5.69
C ASP A 71 -10.49 -7.77 -7.10
N VAL A 72 -9.24 -8.17 -7.18
CA VAL A 72 -8.49 -8.28 -8.44
C VAL A 72 -8.40 -9.73 -8.91
N PHE A 73 -8.23 -10.68 -7.99
CA PHE A 73 -8.13 -12.09 -8.28
C PHE A 73 -9.51 -12.80 -8.22
N PRO A 74 -9.80 -13.79 -9.08
CA PRO A 74 -8.89 -14.48 -9.99
C PRO A 74 -8.97 -13.94 -11.42
N ARG A 75 -8.01 -13.14 -11.85
CA ARG A 75 -7.83 -12.75 -13.25
C ARG A 75 -6.48 -13.25 -13.74
N ASP A 76 -6.44 -13.84 -14.94
CA ASP A 76 -5.28 -14.54 -15.48
C ASP A 76 -4.02 -13.70 -15.70
N ASN A 77 -4.08 -12.39 -15.54
CA ASN A 77 -2.98 -11.47 -15.84
C ASN A 77 -2.67 -10.50 -14.70
N SER A 78 -3.16 -10.75 -13.50
CA SER A 78 -2.82 -9.89 -12.38
C SER A 78 -1.36 -10.10 -11.99
N ASN A 79 -0.68 -8.98 -11.83
CA ASN A 79 0.65 -9.00 -11.31
C ASN A 79 0.59 -8.98 -9.76
N TYR A 80 1.70 -9.21 -9.09
CA TYR A 80 1.79 -9.23 -7.62
C TYR A 80 1.35 -7.97 -6.93
N ASN A 81 1.71 -6.86 -7.53
CA ASN A 81 1.44 -5.55 -7.00
C ASN A 81 -0.07 -5.32 -6.88
N ASP A 82 -0.83 -5.94 -7.81
CA ASP A 82 -2.30 -5.96 -7.78
C ASP A 82 -2.89 -6.77 -6.60
N SER A 83 -2.06 -7.35 -5.76
CA SER A 83 -2.47 -7.98 -4.48
C SER A 83 -2.25 -7.09 -3.26
N SER A 84 -1.91 -5.85 -3.46
CA SER A 84 -1.69 -4.89 -2.37
C SER A 84 -2.94 -4.68 -1.53
N VAL A 85 -2.75 -4.53 -0.21
CA VAL A 85 -3.83 -4.08 0.66
C VAL A 85 -3.78 -2.55 0.69
N VAL A 86 -4.80 -1.92 0.12
CA VAL A 86 -4.93 -0.46 0.11
C VAL A 86 -5.65 -0.01 1.36
N LEU A 87 -5.00 0.82 2.16
CA LEU A 87 -5.50 1.27 3.45
C LEU A 87 -5.70 2.80 3.47
N MET A 88 -6.85 3.23 3.98
CA MET A 88 -7.08 4.61 4.40
C MET A 88 -6.97 4.67 5.93
N MET A 89 -5.95 5.33 6.44
CA MET A 89 -5.84 5.64 7.87
C MET A 89 -6.51 6.99 8.15
N THR A 90 -7.26 7.05 9.23
CA THR A 90 -7.84 8.29 9.75
C THR A 90 -7.36 8.52 11.18
N ALA A 91 -6.72 9.67 11.41
CA ALA A 91 -6.27 10.16 12.70
C ALA A 91 -6.97 11.48 12.98
N GLU A 92 -7.92 11.52 13.90
CA GLU A 92 -8.77 12.68 14.14
C GLU A 92 -9.42 13.21 12.85
N ASN A 93 -8.86 14.28 12.28
CA ASN A 93 -9.35 14.89 11.04
C ASN A 93 -8.41 14.69 9.84
N THR A 94 -7.28 13.99 10.04
CA THR A 94 -6.28 13.77 8.99
C THR A 94 -6.43 12.38 8.39
N LYS A 95 -6.44 12.31 7.07
CA LYS A 95 -6.49 11.07 6.31
C LYS A 95 -5.16 10.80 5.63
N VAL A 96 -4.67 9.58 5.75
CA VAL A 96 -3.46 9.11 5.07
C VAL A 96 -3.79 7.88 4.24
N LEU A 97 -3.49 7.95 2.95
CA LEU A 97 -3.72 6.84 2.02
C LEU A 97 -2.42 6.06 1.79
N PHE A 98 -2.49 4.76 2.04
CA PHE A 98 -1.41 3.78 1.81
C PHE A 98 -1.83 2.81 0.70
N PRO A 99 -1.49 3.06 -0.56
CA PRO A 99 -1.84 2.18 -1.66
C PRO A 99 -0.92 0.94 -1.79
N GLY A 100 0.16 0.85 -1.03
CA GLY A 100 1.17 -0.19 -1.23
C GLY A 100 1.79 -0.10 -2.62
N ASP A 101 1.90 -1.24 -3.28
CA ASP A 101 2.40 -1.33 -4.66
C ASP A 101 1.24 -1.44 -5.68
N ALA A 102 0.06 -0.96 -5.32
CA ALA A 102 -1.13 -1.00 -6.17
C ALA A 102 -0.86 -0.50 -7.59
N GLY A 103 -1.37 -1.24 -8.56
CA GLY A 103 -1.22 -0.98 -9.98
C GLY A 103 -2.46 -0.31 -10.60
N HIS A 104 -2.52 -0.36 -11.93
CA HIS A 104 -3.63 0.23 -12.68
C HIS A 104 -4.96 -0.49 -12.42
N GLU A 105 -4.95 -1.81 -12.27
CA GLU A 105 -6.18 -2.59 -12.04
C GLU A 105 -6.86 -2.18 -10.74
N GLU A 106 -6.08 -2.07 -9.67
CA GLU A 106 -6.60 -1.60 -8.37
C GLU A 106 -7.04 -0.14 -8.45
N SER A 107 -6.30 0.70 -9.20
CA SER A 107 -6.71 2.10 -9.42
C SER A 107 -8.11 2.19 -10.02
N TYR A 108 -8.40 1.44 -11.08
CA TYR A 108 -9.71 1.46 -11.72
C TYR A 108 -10.82 1.01 -10.77
N ILE A 109 -10.54 0.01 -9.93
CA ILE A 109 -11.48 -0.46 -8.92
C ILE A 109 -11.74 0.63 -7.87
N LEU A 110 -10.68 1.25 -7.36
CA LEU A 110 -10.75 2.29 -6.33
C LEU A 110 -11.47 3.54 -6.86
N GLU A 111 -11.12 3.98 -8.06
CA GLU A 111 -11.73 5.14 -8.73
C GLU A 111 -13.22 4.93 -8.97
N ALA A 112 -13.63 3.71 -9.34
CA ALA A 112 -15.04 3.39 -9.57
C ALA A 112 -15.85 3.26 -8.28
N ARG A 113 -15.25 2.68 -7.23
CA ARG A 113 -15.96 2.40 -5.96
C ARG A 113 -16.00 3.60 -5.02
N TYR A 114 -14.91 4.36 -4.97
CA TYR A 114 -14.67 5.33 -3.89
C TYR A 114 -14.25 6.73 -4.37
N PRO A 115 -14.80 7.29 -5.47
CA PRO A 115 -14.28 8.52 -6.04
C PRO A 115 -14.22 9.68 -5.04
N GLU A 116 -15.20 9.79 -4.14
CA GLU A 116 -15.23 10.82 -3.11
C GLU A 116 -14.47 10.44 -1.82
N TYR A 117 -14.36 9.13 -1.55
CA TYR A 117 -13.74 8.64 -0.32
C TYR A 117 -12.23 8.57 -0.42
N LEU A 118 -11.66 8.51 -1.63
CA LEU A 118 -10.22 8.48 -1.87
C LEU A 118 -9.51 9.76 -1.41
N LYS A 119 -10.23 10.87 -1.25
CA LYS A 119 -9.63 12.13 -0.82
C LYS A 119 -8.89 11.96 0.51
N ALA A 120 -7.60 12.33 0.51
CA ALA A 120 -6.70 12.20 1.65
C ALA A 120 -5.82 13.44 1.77
N ASP A 121 -5.31 13.72 2.98
CA ASP A 121 -4.39 14.84 3.21
C ASP A 121 -2.96 14.45 2.85
N ILE A 122 -2.64 13.17 3.05
CA ILE A 122 -1.32 12.60 2.81
C ILE A 122 -1.48 11.33 1.97
N VAL A 123 -0.63 11.14 0.97
CA VAL A 123 -0.56 9.90 0.19
C VAL A 123 0.86 9.35 0.15
N GLN A 124 1.00 8.05 0.43
CA GLN A 124 2.19 7.32 0.05
C GLN A 124 2.13 7.05 -1.45
N GLN A 125 3.20 7.34 -2.18
CA GLN A 125 3.26 7.04 -3.60
C GLN A 125 3.21 5.54 -3.85
N ALA A 126 2.26 5.10 -4.67
CA ALA A 126 2.09 3.70 -5.00
C ALA A 126 3.32 3.14 -5.69
N HIS A 127 3.67 1.90 -5.39
CA HIS A 127 4.78 1.16 -5.98
C HIS A 127 6.07 1.98 -6.04
N HIS A 128 6.36 2.74 -4.98
CA HIS A 128 7.54 3.60 -4.84
C HIS A 128 7.67 4.68 -5.95
N GLY A 129 6.62 4.92 -6.73
CA GLY A 129 6.64 5.75 -7.93
C GLY A 129 7.01 4.99 -9.21
N HIS A 130 7.13 3.66 -9.16
CA HIS A 130 7.45 2.82 -10.30
C HIS A 130 6.21 2.08 -10.81
N PHE A 131 5.66 2.49 -11.95
CA PHE A 131 4.52 1.85 -12.62
C PHE A 131 3.32 1.55 -11.68
N GLY A 132 3.00 2.51 -10.82
CA GLY A 132 1.92 2.36 -9.86
C GLY A 132 0.53 2.67 -10.43
N THR A 133 -0.23 3.47 -9.69
CA THR A 133 -1.60 3.87 -9.99
C THR A 133 -1.71 4.85 -11.16
N THR A 134 -2.95 5.16 -11.58
CA THR A 134 -3.23 6.08 -12.69
C THR A 134 -3.09 7.55 -12.29
N GLU A 135 -3.02 8.44 -13.28
CA GLU A 135 -3.12 9.89 -13.05
C GLU A 135 -4.43 10.29 -12.38
N ASN A 136 -5.54 9.67 -12.81
CA ASN A 136 -6.87 10.00 -12.29
C ASN A 136 -7.00 9.61 -10.81
N PHE A 137 -6.35 8.53 -10.40
CA PHE A 137 -6.27 8.15 -9.00
C PHE A 137 -5.73 9.30 -8.14
N TYR A 138 -4.56 9.88 -8.48
CA TYR A 138 -3.99 10.98 -7.72
C TYR A 138 -4.81 12.27 -7.78
N ARG A 139 -5.53 12.51 -8.88
CA ARG A 139 -6.49 13.64 -8.96
C ARG A 139 -7.66 13.47 -8.01
N LEU A 140 -8.15 12.26 -7.79
CA LEU A 140 -9.21 11.95 -6.82
C LEU A 140 -8.70 11.97 -5.38
N VAL A 141 -7.47 11.51 -5.16
CA VAL A 141 -6.82 11.56 -3.85
C VAL A 141 -6.59 13.00 -3.40
N ASP A 142 -6.19 13.89 -4.29
CA ASP A 142 -6.04 15.34 -4.07
C ASP A 142 -5.26 15.66 -2.79
N ALA A 143 -4.14 14.95 -2.56
CA ALA A 143 -3.37 15.04 -1.33
C ALA A 143 -2.43 16.26 -1.34
N SER A 144 -2.41 17.00 -0.22
CA SER A 144 -1.48 18.11 -0.02
C SER A 144 -0.05 17.67 0.27
N ILE A 145 0.16 16.42 0.72
CA ILE A 145 1.48 15.85 0.96
C ILE A 145 1.63 14.51 0.23
N ALA A 146 2.72 14.38 -0.55
CA ALA A 146 3.08 13.13 -1.23
C ALA A 146 4.37 12.55 -0.63
N LEU A 147 4.34 11.26 -0.25
CA LEU A 147 5.47 10.54 0.32
C LEU A 147 6.00 9.53 -0.69
N PHE A 148 7.26 9.68 -1.07
CA PHE A 148 7.95 8.77 -1.99
C PHE A 148 8.87 7.83 -1.20
N PRO A 149 8.48 6.58 -0.95
CA PRO A 149 9.30 5.59 -0.25
C PRO A 149 10.39 5.01 -1.16
N VAL A 150 11.30 5.86 -1.62
CA VAL A 150 12.29 5.57 -2.66
C VAL A 150 13.59 6.33 -2.36
N THR A 151 14.69 5.95 -3.01
CA THR A 151 15.94 6.73 -2.97
C THR A 151 15.86 7.93 -3.90
N GLN A 152 16.63 8.98 -3.62
CA GLN A 152 16.72 10.16 -4.49
C GLN A 152 17.09 9.77 -5.94
N ILE A 153 18.04 8.85 -6.10
CA ILE A 153 18.46 8.39 -7.43
C ILE A 153 17.29 7.77 -8.19
N LYS A 154 16.54 6.89 -7.55
CA LYS A 154 15.37 6.27 -8.15
C LYS A 154 14.25 7.26 -8.44
N PHE A 155 14.03 8.20 -7.55
CA PHE A 155 13.08 9.28 -7.75
C PHE A 155 13.41 10.08 -9.02
N ASP A 156 14.67 10.47 -9.19
CA ASP A 156 15.13 11.24 -10.35
C ASP A 156 15.06 10.42 -11.66
N GLU A 157 15.27 9.09 -11.59
CA GLU A 157 15.17 8.19 -12.72
C GLU A 157 13.71 7.92 -13.13
N GLU A 158 12.80 7.77 -12.17
CA GLU A 158 11.43 7.31 -12.38
C GLU A 158 10.42 8.44 -12.59
N LEU A 159 10.71 9.64 -12.03
CA LEU A 159 9.74 10.74 -12.03
C LEU A 159 9.20 11.07 -13.43
N HIS A 160 10.10 11.15 -14.41
CA HIS A 160 9.76 11.51 -15.78
C HIS A 160 9.26 10.34 -16.64
N ASN A 161 9.32 9.12 -16.12
CA ASN A 161 8.84 7.93 -16.82
C ASN A 161 7.34 7.72 -16.63
N TYR A 162 6.79 8.23 -15.51
CA TYR A 162 5.40 8.00 -15.15
C TYR A 162 4.67 9.30 -14.86
N ARG A 163 3.75 9.66 -15.75
CA ARG A 163 2.97 10.90 -15.63
C ARG A 163 2.17 10.98 -14.32
N ALA A 164 1.77 9.85 -13.75
CA ALA A 164 1.07 9.80 -12.47
C ALA A 164 1.90 10.40 -11.33
N ASN A 165 3.23 10.20 -11.32
CA ASN A 165 4.12 10.81 -10.33
C ASN A 165 4.15 12.34 -10.46
N GLU A 166 4.26 12.84 -11.70
CA GLU A 166 4.24 14.28 -11.97
C GLU A 166 2.93 14.90 -11.50
N VAL A 167 1.79 14.24 -11.79
CA VAL A 167 0.46 14.69 -11.35
C VAL A 167 0.37 14.74 -9.82
N SER A 168 0.88 13.71 -9.14
CA SER A 168 0.90 13.69 -7.67
C SER A 168 1.70 14.88 -7.09
N ILE A 169 2.85 15.20 -7.69
CA ILE A 169 3.69 16.34 -7.27
C ILE A 169 3.06 17.68 -7.64
N GLU A 170 2.43 17.80 -8.82
CA GLU A 170 1.74 19.02 -9.26
C GLU A 170 0.59 19.41 -8.32
N ILE A 171 -0.08 18.41 -7.72
CA ILE A 171 -1.20 18.60 -6.80
C ILE A 171 -0.70 18.93 -5.39
N ALA A 172 0.34 18.26 -4.93
CA ALA A 172 0.83 18.36 -3.56
C ALA A 172 1.46 19.72 -3.27
N ASP A 173 1.19 20.27 -2.09
CA ASP A 173 1.90 21.45 -1.55
C ASP A 173 3.34 21.12 -1.16
N ALA A 174 3.58 19.85 -0.78
CA ALA A 174 4.90 19.34 -0.42
C ALA A 174 5.05 17.85 -0.77
N TYR A 175 6.27 17.45 -1.08
CA TYR A 175 6.60 16.03 -1.20
C TYR A 175 7.91 15.69 -0.50
N TYR A 176 8.03 14.44 -0.06
CA TYR A 176 9.18 13.95 0.69
C TYR A 176 9.68 12.63 0.12
N ILE A 177 11.01 12.49 0.04
CA ILE A 177 11.69 11.29 -0.47
C ILE A 177 12.38 10.62 0.72
N ALA A 178 12.13 9.32 0.91
CA ALA A 178 12.55 8.58 2.09
C ALA A 178 14.07 8.62 2.35
N SER A 179 14.91 8.67 1.30
CA SER A 179 16.36 8.75 1.47
C SER A 179 16.87 10.11 1.98
N ASN A 180 16.04 11.15 2.00
CA ASN A 180 16.46 12.51 2.36
C ASN A 180 16.35 12.78 3.87
N GLY A 181 16.02 11.77 4.64
CA GLY A 181 15.96 11.81 6.10
C GLY A 181 14.57 11.53 6.68
N THR A 182 14.47 11.61 7.99
CA THR A 182 13.20 11.44 8.71
C THR A 182 12.38 12.72 8.62
N VAL A 183 11.10 12.54 8.32
CA VAL A 183 10.11 13.63 8.32
C VAL A 183 9.05 13.30 9.37
N GLU A 184 8.76 14.24 10.24
CA GLU A 184 7.67 14.15 11.22
C GLU A 184 6.53 15.06 10.75
N ILE A 185 5.37 14.47 10.53
CA ILE A 185 4.16 15.17 10.10
C ILE A 185 3.14 15.03 11.23
N PRO A 186 2.75 16.14 11.90
CA PRO A 186 1.68 16.10 12.89
C PRO A 186 0.36 15.69 12.24
N LEU A 187 -0.35 14.74 12.84
CA LEU A 187 -1.65 14.25 12.38
C LEU A 187 -2.79 14.92 13.13
#